data_f4e5529e138a32ec14bba6da2b1ebe56
#
_entry.id   f4e5529e138a32ec14bba6da2b1ebe56
#
_cell.length_a   1.000
_cell.length_b   1.000
_cell.length_c   1.000
_cell.angle_alpha   90.00
_cell.angle_beta   90.00
_cell.angle_gamma   90.00
#
_symmetry.space_group_name_H-M   'P 1'
#
loop_
_entity.id
_entity.type
_entity.pdbx_description
1 polymer ?
#
loop_
_entity_poly.entity_id
_entity_poly.type
_entity_poly.pdbx_seq_one_letter_code
_entity_poly.pdbx_strand_id
1 'polypeptide(L)'
;MYICPTIGEDHEKDFLVTGSLDDFKIIAFSNLEEYEKGFEYLELVDYKPTEVSDELFSELAKNDDAFSGLILDIHSENKIITKEELFL
;
A
#
# COMPACT_ATOMS: atom_id res chain seq x y z
N MET A 1 -10.42 -2.02 4.77
CA MET A 1 -9.84 -2.67 3.58
C MET A 1 -9.30 -1.63 2.63
N TYR A 2 -8.18 -1.90 2.02
CA TYR A 2 -7.51 -0.99 1.09
C TYR A 2 -7.31 -1.66 -0.24
N ILE A 3 -7.13 -0.86 -1.29
CA ILE A 3 -6.77 -1.36 -2.61
C ILE A 3 -5.33 -0.93 -2.89
N CYS A 4 -4.47 -1.90 -3.15
CA CYS A 4 -3.04 -1.66 -3.35
C CYS A 4 -2.59 -2.10 -4.74
N PRO A 5 -1.74 -1.32 -5.41
CA PRO A 5 -1.11 -1.78 -6.63
C PRO A 5 -0.16 -2.93 -6.31
N THR A 6 -0.31 -4.04 -7.02
CA THR A 6 0.61 -5.17 -6.88
C THR A 6 1.04 -5.67 -8.24
N ILE A 7 2.19 -6.31 -8.29
CA ILE A 7 2.75 -6.91 -9.49
C ILE A 7 3.13 -8.34 -9.18
N GLY A 8 3.05 -9.24 -10.17
CA GLY A 8 3.39 -10.64 -10.00
C GLY A 8 2.18 -11.55 -9.98
N GLU A 9 2.44 -12.86 -9.85
CA GLU A 9 1.40 -13.89 -9.77
C GLU A 9 0.79 -13.93 -8.36
N ASP A 10 -0.33 -14.65 -8.20
CA ASP A 10 -1.10 -14.63 -6.97
C ASP A 10 -0.29 -14.89 -5.69
N HIS A 11 0.65 -15.80 -5.74
CA HIS A 11 1.48 -16.14 -4.57
C HIS A 11 2.83 -15.41 -4.54
N GLU A 12 3.10 -14.60 -5.55
CA GLU A 12 4.34 -13.85 -5.68
C GLU A 12 4.10 -12.35 -5.79
N LYS A 13 2.93 -11.90 -5.36
CA LYS A 13 2.57 -10.48 -5.48
C LYS A 13 3.46 -9.60 -4.63
N ASP A 14 3.98 -8.56 -5.26
CA ASP A 14 4.75 -7.54 -4.58
C ASP A 14 3.98 -6.22 -4.56
N PHE A 15 3.95 -5.58 -3.40
CA PHE A 15 3.31 -4.29 -3.25
C PHE A 15 4.20 -3.17 -3.79
N LEU A 16 3.56 -2.13 -4.29
CA LEU A 16 4.28 -0.89 -4.62
C LEU A 16 4.62 -0.18 -3.31
N VAL A 17 5.91 0.06 -3.11
CA VAL A 17 6.40 0.68 -1.87
C VAL A 17 7.23 1.92 -2.20
N THR A 18 7.41 2.77 -1.20
CA THR A 18 8.28 3.93 -1.27
C THR A 18 9.17 3.97 -0.04
N GLY A 19 10.39 4.46 -0.20
CA GLY A 19 11.37 4.50 0.88
C GLY A 19 12.57 3.62 0.59
N SER A 20 13.16 3.04 1.64
CA SER A 20 14.33 2.17 1.53
C SER A 20 14.00 0.78 2.03
N LEU A 21 14.96 -0.14 1.93
CA LEU A 21 14.79 -1.50 2.43
C LEU A 21 14.60 -1.54 3.96
N ASP A 22 15.11 -0.54 4.65
CA ASP A 22 15.07 -0.48 6.11
C ASP A 22 13.92 0.37 6.65
N ASP A 23 13.26 1.13 5.79
CA ASP A 23 12.15 2.01 6.18
C ASP A 23 11.28 2.29 4.96
N PHE A 24 10.20 1.55 4.81
CA PHE A 24 9.33 1.69 3.65
C PHE A 24 7.86 1.84 4.04
N LYS A 25 7.11 2.47 3.15
CA LYS A 25 5.65 2.55 3.24
C LYS A 25 5.04 1.92 2.00
N ILE A 26 3.87 1.31 2.17
CA ILE A 26 3.12 0.72 1.08
C ILE A 26 2.15 1.76 0.54
N ILE A 27 2.08 1.86 -0.79
CA ILE A 27 1.11 2.74 -1.46
C ILE A 27 -0.25 2.04 -1.44
N ALA A 28 -1.27 2.73 -0.93
CA ALA A 28 -2.61 2.19 -0.81
C ALA A 28 -3.66 3.21 -1.24
N PHE A 29 -4.84 2.72 -1.59
CA PHE A 29 -5.96 3.56 -2.00
C PHE A 29 -7.23 3.12 -1.27
N SER A 30 -8.09 4.07 -0.96
CA SER A 30 -9.30 3.81 -0.17
C SER A 30 -10.39 3.10 -0.95
N ASN A 31 -10.40 3.24 -2.29
CA ASN A 31 -11.35 2.57 -3.15
C ASN A 31 -10.80 2.45 -4.57
N LEU A 32 -11.54 1.77 -5.45
CA LEU A 32 -11.08 1.54 -6.82
C LEU A 32 -10.98 2.83 -7.63
N GLU A 33 -11.86 3.79 -7.41
CA GLU A 33 -11.81 5.08 -8.10
C GLU A 33 -10.51 5.81 -7.77
N GLU A 34 -10.14 5.86 -6.49
CA GLU A 34 -8.88 6.46 -6.08
C GLU A 34 -7.68 5.70 -6.64
N TYR A 35 -7.78 4.37 -6.70
CA TYR A 35 -6.74 3.53 -7.31
C TYR A 35 -6.52 3.92 -8.78
N GLU A 36 -7.60 4.04 -9.55
CA GLU A 36 -7.49 4.37 -10.97
C GLU A 36 -6.84 5.73 -11.20
N LYS A 37 -7.21 6.71 -10.38
CA LYS A 37 -6.61 8.04 -10.46
C LYS A 37 -5.13 8.01 -10.07
N GLY A 38 -4.79 7.27 -9.03
CA GLY A 38 -3.42 7.13 -8.59
C GLY A 38 -2.56 6.36 -9.59
N PHE A 39 -3.12 5.35 -10.23
CA PHE A 39 -2.45 4.58 -11.26
C PHE A 39 -1.99 5.50 -12.40
N GLU A 40 -2.87 6.38 -12.85
CA GLU A 40 -2.56 7.34 -13.90
C GLU A 40 -1.57 8.40 -13.40
N TYR A 41 -1.78 8.91 -12.20
CA TYR A 41 -0.90 9.91 -11.59
C TYR A 41 0.54 9.42 -11.45
N LEU A 42 0.71 8.16 -11.03
CA LEU A 42 2.01 7.55 -10.84
C LEU A 42 2.59 6.94 -12.10
N GLU A 43 1.83 6.95 -13.19
CA GLU A 43 2.24 6.39 -14.48
C GLU A 43 2.64 4.90 -14.35
N LEU A 44 1.83 4.15 -13.62
CA LEU A 44 2.11 2.73 -13.37
C LEU A 44 1.86 1.88 -14.60
N VAL A 45 2.62 0.79 -14.73
CA VAL A 45 2.49 -0.18 -15.81
C VAL A 45 2.57 -1.57 -15.19
N ASP A 46 1.69 -2.48 -15.63
CA ASP A 46 1.66 -3.88 -15.19
C ASP A 46 1.23 -4.12 -13.75
N TYR A 47 0.94 -3.09 -12.98
CA TYR A 47 0.37 -3.24 -11.64
C TYR A 47 -1.14 -3.48 -11.75
N LYS A 48 -1.66 -4.25 -10.80
CA LYS A 48 -3.08 -4.57 -10.73
C LYS A 48 -3.64 -4.23 -9.36
N PRO A 49 -4.93 -3.90 -9.26
CA PRO A 49 -5.54 -3.62 -7.96
C PRO A 49 -5.73 -4.89 -7.16
N THR A 50 -5.29 -4.89 -5.92
CA THR A 50 -5.47 -6.01 -5.00
C THR A 50 -6.11 -5.50 -3.73
N GLU A 51 -7.20 -6.13 -3.32
CA GLU A 51 -7.84 -5.82 -2.06
C GLU A 51 -7.03 -6.41 -0.92
N VAL A 52 -6.69 -5.58 0.07
CA VAL A 52 -5.86 -5.98 1.20
C VAL A 52 -6.59 -5.66 2.49
N SER A 53 -6.69 -6.63 3.38
CA SER A 53 -7.37 -6.45 4.65
C SER A 53 -6.53 -5.63 5.62
N ASP A 54 -7.22 -5.00 6.58
CA ASP A 54 -6.54 -4.27 7.64
C ASP A 54 -5.70 -5.20 8.50
N GLU A 55 -6.12 -6.46 8.61
CA GLU A 55 -5.40 -7.48 9.37
C GLU A 55 -4.01 -7.74 8.80
N LEU A 56 -3.87 -7.77 7.48
CA LEU A 56 -2.57 -7.97 6.85
C LEU A 56 -1.62 -6.84 7.24
N PHE A 57 -2.08 -5.60 7.18
CA PHE A 57 -1.25 -4.46 7.55
C PHE A 57 -0.93 -4.45 9.03
N SER A 58 -1.86 -4.88 9.88
CA SER A 58 -1.61 -5.03 11.30
C SER A 58 -0.49 -6.06 11.56
N GLU A 59 -0.52 -7.16 10.83
CA GLU A 59 0.51 -8.19 10.94
C GLU A 59 1.88 -7.68 10.48
N LEU A 60 1.92 -6.95 9.37
CA LEU A 60 3.16 -6.33 8.90
C LEU A 60 3.70 -5.35 9.94
N ALA A 61 2.83 -4.55 10.55
CA ALA A 61 3.23 -3.58 11.55
C ALA A 61 3.86 -4.23 12.78
N LYS A 62 3.40 -5.43 13.13
CA LYS A 62 3.90 -6.17 14.29
C LYS A 62 5.18 -6.94 14.00
N ASN A 63 5.31 -7.44 12.77
CA ASN A 63 6.34 -8.45 12.45
C ASN A 63 7.47 -7.96 11.54
N ASP A 64 7.31 -6.83 10.87
CA ASP A 64 8.30 -6.31 9.94
C ASP A 64 8.81 -4.95 10.41
N ASP A 65 10.02 -4.91 10.91
CA ASP A 65 10.62 -3.69 11.45
C ASP A 65 10.84 -2.62 10.39
N ALA A 66 10.99 -3.01 9.14
CA ALA A 66 11.22 -2.06 8.04
C ALA A 66 9.92 -1.40 7.57
N PHE A 67 8.78 -2.02 7.81
CA PHE A 67 7.49 -1.47 7.42
C PHE A 67 7.08 -0.33 8.35
N SER A 68 6.89 0.87 7.79
CA SER A 68 6.61 2.05 8.61
C SER A 68 5.19 2.60 8.45
N GLY A 69 4.40 2.05 7.54
CA GLY A 69 3.02 2.46 7.38
C GLY A 69 2.55 2.49 5.94
N LEU A 70 1.49 3.25 5.69
CA LEU A 70 0.87 3.39 4.37
C LEU A 70 0.89 4.84 3.93
N ILE A 71 0.93 5.04 2.61
CA ILE A 71 0.57 6.33 2.02
C ILE A 71 -0.77 6.09 1.32
N LEU A 72 -1.80 6.75 1.82
CA LEU A 72 -3.18 6.58 1.33
C LEU A 72 -3.55 7.70 0.39
N ASP A 73 -4.11 7.33 -0.77
CA ASP A 73 -4.64 8.27 -1.75
C ASP A 73 -3.63 9.37 -2.13
N ILE A 74 -2.46 8.92 -2.57
CA ILE A 74 -1.29 9.78 -2.83
C ILE A 74 -1.57 10.94 -3.78
N HIS A 75 -2.50 10.79 -4.72
CA HIS A 75 -2.80 11.83 -5.70
C HIS A 75 -3.84 12.85 -5.18
N SER A 76 -4.49 12.59 -4.05
CA SER A 76 -5.54 13.46 -3.51
C SER A 76 -5.23 13.82 -2.05
N GLU A 77 -5.67 13.03 -1.07
CA GLU A 77 -5.43 13.33 0.34
C GLU A 77 -3.97 13.17 0.75
N ASN A 78 -3.27 12.25 0.12
CA ASN A 78 -1.87 11.97 0.43
C ASN A 78 -1.65 11.81 1.93
N LYS A 79 -2.47 10.96 2.54
CA LYS A 79 -2.47 10.77 4.00
C LYS A 79 -1.49 9.67 4.38
N ILE A 80 -0.66 9.95 5.38
CA ILE A 80 0.24 8.95 5.94
C ILE A 80 -0.44 8.28 7.12
N ILE A 81 -0.56 6.96 7.05
CA ILE A 81 -1.06 6.13 8.15
C ILE A 81 0.16 5.45 8.76
N THR A 82 0.46 5.80 10.01
CA THR A 82 1.66 5.30 10.65
C THR A 82 1.51 3.83 11.07
N LYS A 83 2.64 3.19 11.29
CA LYS A 83 2.70 1.82 11.76
C LYS A 83 1.87 1.63 13.04
N GLU A 84 1.94 2.57 13.96
CA GLU A 84 1.22 2.51 15.23
C GLU A 84 -0.30 2.56 15.03
N GLU A 85 -0.76 3.29 14.03
CA GLU A 85 -2.19 3.37 13.72
C GLU A 85 -2.74 2.08 13.13
N LEU A 86 -1.86 1.22 12.64
CA LEU A 86 -2.25 -0.05 12.02
C LEU A 86 -2.31 -1.22 13.00
N PHE A 87 -1.86 -1.04 14.24
CA PHE A 87 -1.98 -2.07 15.27
C PHE A 87 -3.46 -2.28 15.63
N LEU A 88 -3.89 -3.51 15.62
CA LEU A 88 -5.24 -3.89 16.01
C LEU A 88 -5.26 -4.48 17.42
#